data_aae76a83b22f38c4fe8e7d00a30154aa
#
_entry.id   aae76a83b22f38c4fe8e7d00a30154aa
#
_cell.length_a   1.000
_cell.length_b   1.000
_cell.length_c   1.000
_cell.angle_alpha   90.00
_cell.angle_beta   90.00
_cell.angle_gamma   90.00
#
_symmetry.space_group_name_H-M   'P 1'
#
loop_
_entity.id
_entity.type
_entity.pdbx_description
1 polymer ?
#
loop_
_entity_poly.entity_id
_entity_poly.type
_entity_poly.pdbx_seq_one_letter_code
_entity_poly.pdbx_strand_id
1 'polypeptide(L)'
;EKYYSTNCPINTTTIIKTIIVAMLFIIAAIIVFASGGYWLGISIILLLLVIMVVTYFCIPRKIIVTDTDIVLYNMDLKENSQVDILKARSVTAKDRNGLWRKFAVEGVWGYCGIYASKIHKNLYIYASQNKNWILIETERKNYIVSPENLDIIDVINK
;
A
#
# COMPACT_ATOMS: atom_id res chain seq x y z
N GLU A 1 -19.91 18.66 -9.94
CA GLU A 1 -19.10 17.51 -9.47
C GLU A 1 -18.42 17.88 -8.18
N LYS A 2 -18.81 17.23 -7.08
CA LYS A 2 -18.10 17.38 -5.82
C LYS A 2 -16.79 16.60 -5.91
N TYR A 3 -15.70 17.33 -5.79
CA TYR A 3 -14.35 16.78 -5.86
C TYR A 3 -13.70 16.88 -4.49
N TYR A 4 -13.36 15.75 -3.90
CA TYR A 4 -12.62 15.69 -2.66
C TYR A 4 -11.28 14.99 -2.87
N SER A 5 -10.20 15.56 -2.40
CA SER A 5 -8.89 14.96 -2.51
C SER A 5 -8.16 14.97 -1.17
N THR A 6 -7.57 13.83 -0.82
CA THR A 6 -6.73 13.70 0.37
C THR A 6 -5.40 13.07 0.03
N ASN A 7 -4.35 13.47 0.72
CA ASN A 7 -3.03 12.89 0.56
C ASN A 7 -2.91 11.59 1.37
N CYS A 8 -2.00 10.73 0.95
CA CYS A 8 -1.60 9.53 1.67
C CYS A 8 -0.11 9.68 2.07
N PRO A 9 0.18 10.37 3.19
CA PRO A 9 1.56 10.62 3.60
C PRO A 9 2.25 9.32 4.01
N ILE A 10 3.55 9.22 3.73
CA ILE A 10 4.37 8.14 4.25
C ILE A 10 4.74 8.46 5.70
N ASN A 11 4.42 7.55 6.60
CA ASN A 11 4.76 7.70 8.01
C ASN A 11 6.27 7.48 8.24
N THR A 12 6.84 8.19 9.22
CA THR A 12 8.22 8.01 9.68
C THR A 12 8.55 6.55 10.01
N THR A 13 7.64 5.83 10.65
CA THR A 13 7.79 4.40 10.94
C THR A 13 8.00 3.56 9.67
N THR A 14 7.28 3.87 8.60
CA THR A 14 7.41 3.19 7.31
C THR A 14 8.77 3.50 6.67
N ILE A 15 9.21 4.74 6.75
CA ILE A 15 10.54 5.16 6.25
C ILE A 15 11.64 4.40 7.00
N ILE A 16 11.56 4.34 8.33
CA ILE A 16 12.55 3.61 9.16
C ILE A 16 12.60 2.13 8.78
N LYS A 17 11.44 1.47 8.63
CA LYS A 17 11.38 0.06 8.19
C LYS A 17 12.04 -0.13 6.81
N THR A 18 11.77 0.77 5.88
CA THR A 18 12.37 0.74 4.54
C THR A 18 13.89 0.85 4.60
N ILE A 19 14.42 1.78 5.43
CA ILE A 19 15.85 1.94 5.62
C ILE A 19 16.48 0.68 6.23
N ILE A 20 15.85 0.07 7.25
CA ILE A 20 16.33 -1.17 7.87
C ILE A 20 16.41 -2.29 6.83
N VAL A 21 15.37 -2.49 6.03
CA VAL A 21 15.36 -3.51 4.97
C VAL A 21 16.49 -3.24 3.96
N ALA A 22 16.65 -1.99 3.51
CA ALA A 22 17.71 -1.63 2.58
C ALA A 22 19.09 -1.91 3.16
N MET A 23 19.33 -1.57 4.43
CA MET A 23 20.61 -1.85 5.12
C MET A 23 20.90 -3.35 5.18
N LEU A 24 19.90 -4.18 5.49
CA LEU A 24 20.08 -5.64 5.54
C LEU A 24 20.52 -6.21 4.18
N PHE A 25 19.91 -5.74 3.08
CA PHE A 25 20.31 -6.16 1.73
C PHE A 25 21.73 -5.70 1.38
N ILE A 26 22.09 -4.47 1.74
CA ILE A 26 23.45 -3.94 1.51
C ILE A 26 24.49 -4.76 2.28
N ILE A 27 24.22 -5.08 3.54
CA ILE A 27 25.10 -5.91 4.36
C ILE A 27 25.25 -7.30 3.74
N ALA A 28 24.17 -7.92 3.32
CA ALA A 28 24.19 -9.22 2.65
C ALA A 28 25.03 -9.16 1.36
N ALA A 29 24.88 -8.12 0.55
CA ALA A 29 25.68 -7.93 -0.65
C ALA A 29 27.16 -7.79 -0.33
N ILE A 30 27.55 -7.02 0.69
CA ILE A 30 28.95 -6.84 1.12
C ILE A 30 29.56 -8.18 1.55
N ILE A 31 28.84 -9.00 2.34
CA ILE A 31 29.31 -10.32 2.76
C ILE A 31 29.57 -11.22 1.55
N VAL A 32 28.65 -11.22 0.58
CA VAL A 32 28.79 -12.02 -0.65
C VAL A 32 29.96 -11.53 -1.51
N PHE A 33 30.16 -10.21 -1.62
CA PHE A 33 31.33 -9.66 -2.33
C PHE A 33 32.65 -10.08 -1.66
N ALA A 34 32.70 -10.00 -0.32
CA ALA A 34 33.90 -10.39 0.45
C ALA A 34 34.24 -11.89 0.30
N SER A 35 33.23 -12.74 0.03
CA SER A 35 33.41 -14.17 -0.26
C SER A 35 33.78 -14.47 -1.70
N GLY A 36 33.96 -13.45 -2.56
CA GLY A 36 34.30 -13.63 -3.98
C GLY A 36 33.09 -13.83 -4.91
N GLY A 37 31.89 -13.77 -4.40
CA GLY A 37 30.64 -13.97 -5.16
C GLY A 37 30.17 -12.72 -5.91
N TYR A 38 30.99 -12.11 -6.77
CA TYR A 38 30.69 -10.82 -7.40
C TYR A 38 29.35 -10.79 -8.15
N TRP A 39 29.06 -11.77 -8.98
CA TRP A 39 27.81 -11.83 -9.74
C TRP A 39 26.58 -11.94 -8.84
N LEU A 40 26.69 -12.71 -7.77
CA LEU A 40 25.61 -12.88 -6.80
C LEU A 40 25.38 -11.57 -6.01
N GLY A 41 26.46 -10.88 -5.60
CA GLY A 41 26.36 -9.60 -4.93
C GLY A 41 25.68 -8.53 -5.78
N ILE A 42 26.03 -8.44 -7.06
CA ILE A 42 25.38 -7.53 -8.02
C ILE A 42 23.89 -7.88 -8.17
N SER A 43 23.55 -9.16 -8.26
CA SER A 43 22.17 -9.61 -8.37
C SER A 43 21.32 -9.23 -7.14
N ILE A 44 21.89 -9.31 -5.94
CA ILE A 44 21.22 -8.90 -4.69
C ILE A 44 20.91 -7.40 -4.73
N ILE A 45 21.87 -6.57 -5.13
CA ILE A 45 21.69 -5.11 -5.22
C ILE A 45 20.62 -4.77 -6.27
N LEU A 46 20.68 -5.41 -7.44
CA LEU A 46 19.71 -5.20 -8.50
C LEU A 46 18.30 -5.59 -8.06
N LEU A 47 18.16 -6.73 -7.37
CA LEU A 47 16.88 -7.20 -6.81
C LEU A 47 16.31 -6.18 -5.81
N LEU A 48 17.15 -5.67 -4.89
CA LEU A 48 16.74 -4.62 -3.95
C LEU A 48 16.21 -3.40 -4.69
N LEU A 49 16.94 -2.94 -5.71
CA LEU A 49 16.55 -1.76 -6.48
C LEU A 49 15.19 -1.97 -7.16
N VAL A 50 14.98 -3.13 -7.77
CA VAL A 50 13.70 -3.49 -8.40
C VAL A 50 12.57 -3.49 -7.36
N ILE A 51 12.77 -4.11 -6.21
CA ILE A 51 11.77 -4.14 -5.14
C ILE A 51 11.44 -2.72 -4.67
N MET A 52 12.46 -1.88 -4.45
CA MET A 52 12.27 -0.50 -4.00
C MET A 52 11.47 0.34 -5.02
N VAL A 53 11.78 0.21 -6.30
CA VAL A 53 11.09 0.92 -7.37
C VAL A 53 9.65 0.43 -7.50
N VAL A 54 9.43 -0.88 -7.62
CA VAL A 54 8.08 -1.45 -7.79
C VAL A 54 7.19 -1.10 -6.62
N THR A 55 7.66 -1.27 -5.39
CA THR A 55 6.86 -0.95 -4.20
C THR A 55 6.60 0.54 -4.03
N TYR A 56 7.54 1.40 -4.44
CA TYR A 56 7.33 2.84 -4.45
C TYR A 56 6.17 3.24 -5.35
N PHE A 57 6.08 2.63 -6.54
CA PHE A 57 4.99 2.88 -7.48
C PHE A 57 3.65 2.22 -7.09
N CYS A 58 3.65 1.17 -6.28
CA CYS A 58 2.43 0.50 -5.84
C CYS A 58 1.63 1.28 -4.78
N ILE A 59 2.24 2.23 -4.07
CA ILE A 59 1.61 2.90 -2.94
C ILE A 59 0.99 4.23 -3.38
N PRO A 60 -0.32 4.43 -3.20
CA PRO A 60 -0.98 5.65 -3.60
C PRO A 60 -0.48 6.84 -2.76
N ARG A 61 -0.26 7.95 -3.43
CA ARG A 61 0.14 9.23 -2.82
C ARG A 61 -1.04 10.14 -2.55
N LYS A 62 -2.10 9.97 -3.32
CA LYS A 62 -3.28 10.81 -3.26
C LYS A 62 -4.52 9.97 -3.58
N ILE A 63 -5.59 10.22 -2.86
CA ILE A 63 -6.89 9.64 -3.12
C ILE A 63 -7.80 10.77 -3.57
N ILE A 64 -8.50 10.57 -4.65
CA ILE A 64 -9.48 11.49 -5.18
C ILE A 64 -10.81 10.78 -5.23
N VAL A 65 -11.81 11.37 -4.61
CA VAL A 65 -13.19 10.89 -4.63
C VAL A 65 -14.01 11.87 -5.43
N THR A 66 -14.68 11.36 -6.44
CA THR A 66 -15.71 12.05 -7.21
C THR A 66 -17.08 11.48 -6.84
N ASP A 67 -18.16 12.06 -7.32
CA ASP A 67 -19.52 11.59 -7.02
C ASP A 67 -19.76 10.13 -7.46
N THR A 68 -18.97 9.62 -8.41
CA THR A 68 -19.15 8.28 -9.01
C THR A 68 -17.92 7.37 -8.84
N ASP A 69 -16.74 7.92 -8.58
CA ASP A 69 -15.50 7.17 -8.70
C ASP A 69 -14.51 7.45 -7.57
N ILE A 70 -13.71 6.44 -7.22
CA ILE A 70 -12.49 6.64 -6.45
C ILE A 70 -11.29 6.47 -7.38
N VAL A 71 -10.45 7.48 -7.45
CA VAL A 71 -9.18 7.43 -8.17
C VAL A 71 -8.04 7.41 -7.17
N LEU A 72 -7.31 6.29 -7.15
CA LEU A 72 -6.07 6.17 -6.40
C LEU A 72 -4.93 6.70 -7.30
N TYR A 73 -4.44 7.89 -6.95
CA TYR A 73 -3.31 8.47 -7.67
C TYR A 73 -2.00 7.88 -7.16
N ASN A 74 -1.40 7.09 -8.01
CA ASN A 74 -0.01 6.68 -7.91
C ASN A 74 0.73 7.27 -9.10
N MET A 75 1.72 8.07 -8.90
CA MET A 75 2.58 8.80 -9.85
C MET A 75 2.50 8.48 -11.39
N ASP A 76 1.35 8.08 -11.96
CA ASP A 76 0.99 7.93 -13.38
C ASP A 76 0.10 6.72 -13.71
N LEU A 77 -0.21 5.85 -12.78
CA LEU A 77 -1.17 4.78 -13.03
C LEU A 77 -2.56 5.24 -12.59
N LYS A 78 -3.29 5.86 -13.51
CA LYS A 78 -4.73 6.00 -13.42
C LYS A 78 -5.34 4.59 -13.44
N GLU A 79 -5.46 3.95 -12.31
CA GLU A 79 -6.45 2.89 -12.21
C GLU A 79 -7.82 3.59 -12.12
N ASN A 80 -8.36 3.94 -13.29
CA ASN A 80 -9.75 4.34 -13.43
C ASN A 80 -10.60 3.11 -13.11
N SER A 81 -10.70 2.78 -11.84
CA SER A 81 -11.75 1.90 -11.38
C SER A 81 -13.01 2.76 -11.29
N GLN A 82 -13.74 2.89 -12.40
CA GLN A 82 -15.17 3.19 -12.30
C GLN A 82 -15.78 2.03 -11.51
N VAL A 83 -15.91 2.22 -10.22
CA VAL A 83 -16.42 1.20 -9.32
C VAL A 83 -17.42 1.87 -8.43
N ASP A 84 -18.67 1.45 -8.53
CA ASP A 84 -19.72 1.91 -7.64
C ASP A 84 -19.32 1.62 -6.20
N ILE A 85 -19.14 2.70 -5.44
CA ILE A 85 -18.75 2.64 -4.03
C ILE A 85 -20.03 2.35 -3.25
N LEU A 86 -20.05 1.22 -2.56
CA LEU A 86 -21.17 0.88 -1.70
C LEU A 86 -21.06 1.56 -0.35
N LYS A 87 -19.88 1.57 0.25
CA LYS A 87 -19.67 2.09 1.60
C LYS A 87 -18.19 2.31 1.92
N ALA A 88 -17.91 3.34 2.70
CA ALA A 88 -16.60 3.54 3.33
C ALA A 88 -16.75 3.57 4.85
N ARG A 89 -15.82 2.93 5.56
CA ARG A 89 -15.76 2.94 7.02
C ARG A 89 -14.34 2.75 7.55
N SER A 90 -14.11 3.17 8.77
CA SER A 90 -12.83 2.88 9.44
C SER A 90 -12.64 1.38 9.62
N VAL A 91 -11.40 0.92 9.43
CA VAL A 91 -11.02 -0.50 9.64
C VAL A 91 -11.04 -0.82 11.13
N THR A 92 -11.78 -1.84 11.50
CA THR A 92 -11.89 -2.33 12.87
C THR A 92 -10.87 -3.42 13.18
N ALA A 93 -10.69 -3.73 14.47
CA ALA A 93 -9.87 -4.86 14.90
C ALA A 93 -10.36 -6.20 14.33
N LYS A 94 -11.67 -6.34 14.09
CA LYS A 94 -12.26 -7.54 13.47
C LYS A 94 -11.82 -7.72 12.02
N ASP A 95 -11.70 -6.64 11.26
CA ASP A 95 -11.25 -6.68 9.86
C ASP A 95 -9.78 -7.10 9.75
N ARG A 96 -8.97 -6.72 10.74
CA ARG A 96 -7.55 -7.11 10.85
C ARG A 96 -7.35 -8.53 11.39
N ASN A 97 -8.34 -9.09 12.06
CA ASN A 97 -8.21 -10.41 12.68
C ASN A 97 -8.07 -11.51 11.65
N GLY A 98 -6.97 -12.26 11.75
CA GLY A 98 -6.64 -13.32 10.79
C GLY A 98 -6.26 -12.79 9.40
N LEU A 99 -5.73 -11.56 9.33
CA LEU A 99 -5.20 -11.01 8.10
C LEU A 99 -3.94 -11.78 7.68
N TRP A 100 -3.96 -12.42 6.54
CA TRP A 100 -2.80 -13.08 5.96
C TRP A 100 -2.51 -12.58 4.55
N ARG A 101 -1.24 -12.60 4.17
CA ARG A 101 -0.79 -12.21 2.83
C ARG A 101 -1.06 -13.33 1.83
N LYS A 102 -1.71 -13.01 0.73
CA LYS A 102 -1.79 -13.88 -0.46
C LYS A 102 -0.69 -13.52 -1.45
N PHE A 103 -0.64 -12.28 -1.87
CA PHE A 103 0.36 -11.73 -2.76
C PHE A 103 0.57 -10.25 -2.43
N ALA A 104 1.50 -9.96 -1.53
CA ALA A 104 1.67 -8.62 -1.00
C ALA A 104 3.10 -8.34 -0.51
N VAL A 105 3.50 -7.09 -0.59
CA VAL A 105 4.73 -6.55 -0.03
C VAL A 105 4.39 -5.67 1.16
N GLU A 106 5.10 -5.89 2.26
CA GLU A 106 4.94 -5.13 3.50
C GLU A 106 6.30 -4.67 4.01
N GLY A 107 6.35 -3.46 4.55
CA GLY A 107 7.54 -2.91 5.20
C GLY A 107 8.40 -2.03 4.32
N VAL A 108 8.32 -2.13 2.99
CA VAL A 108 8.99 -1.23 2.05
C VAL A 108 7.97 -0.21 1.56
N TRP A 109 8.12 1.05 1.93
CA TRP A 109 7.23 2.18 1.66
C TRP A 109 5.79 2.05 2.19
N GLY A 110 5.37 0.90 2.73
CA GLY A 110 4.03 0.66 3.26
C GLY A 110 3.53 -0.75 3.05
N TYR A 111 2.25 -0.85 2.73
CA TYR A 111 1.51 -2.10 2.50
C TYR A 111 0.93 -2.06 1.10
N CYS A 112 1.30 -3.01 0.26
CA CYS A 112 0.80 -3.09 -1.11
C CYS A 112 0.52 -4.55 -1.47
N GLY A 113 -0.69 -4.83 -1.93
CA GLY A 113 -1.03 -6.13 -2.47
C GLY A 113 -2.36 -6.71 -2.02
N ILE A 114 -2.50 -8.03 -2.20
CA ILE A 114 -3.70 -8.79 -1.92
C ILE A 114 -3.53 -9.55 -0.62
N TYR A 115 -4.47 -9.32 0.28
CA TYR A 115 -4.59 -9.99 1.56
C TYR A 115 -5.91 -10.76 1.65
N ALA A 116 -6.03 -11.62 2.63
CA ALA A 116 -7.29 -12.21 3.04
C ALA A 116 -7.44 -12.08 4.54
N SER A 117 -8.68 -11.99 5.00
CA SER A 117 -9.02 -12.04 6.41
C SER A 117 -10.13 -13.08 6.63
N LYS A 118 -10.50 -13.33 7.87
CA LYS A 118 -11.62 -14.23 8.18
C LYS A 118 -12.95 -13.76 7.59
N ILE A 119 -13.10 -12.45 7.37
CA ILE A 119 -14.34 -11.83 6.88
C ILE A 119 -14.25 -11.58 5.38
N HIS A 120 -13.09 -11.15 4.88
CA HIS A 120 -12.89 -10.74 3.50
C HIS A 120 -11.98 -11.72 2.76
N LYS A 121 -12.50 -12.38 1.73
CA LYS A 121 -11.78 -13.38 0.94
C LYS A 121 -10.63 -12.78 0.12
N ASN A 122 -10.82 -11.57 -0.41
CA ASN A 122 -9.80 -10.77 -1.10
C ASN A 122 -9.92 -9.32 -0.65
N LEU A 123 -8.83 -8.81 -0.13
CA LEU A 123 -8.71 -7.47 0.40
C LEU A 123 -7.49 -6.80 -0.24
N TYR A 124 -7.72 -5.76 -1.01
CA TYR A 124 -6.66 -5.02 -1.67
C TYR A 124 -6.19 -3.91 -0.75
N ILE A 125 -4.98 -4.04 -0.21
CA ILE A 125 -4.40 -3.05 0.72
C ILE A 125 -3.38 -2.22 -0.02
N TYR A 126 -3.61 -0.91 -0.03
CA TYR A 126 -2.73 0.11 -0.57
C TYR A 126 -2.57 1.22 0.46
N ALA A 127 -1.72 0.98 1.45
CA ALA A 127 -1.58 1.87 2.60
C ALA A 127 -0.12 2.30 2.79
N SER A 128 0.13 3.61 2.82
CA SER A 128 1.44 4.19 3.08
C SER A 128 1.81 4.21 4.57
N GLN A 129 0.83 4.00 5.44
CA GLN A 129 1.00 4.01 6.90
C GLN A 129 0.10 2.96 7.56
N ASN A 130 0.36 2.66 8.84
CA ASN A 130 -0.43 1.71 9.62
C ASN A 130 -1.55 2.35 10.44
N LYS A 131 -1.81 3.64 10.20
CA LYS A 131 -2.84 4.44 10.87
C LYS A 131 -3.91 4.87 9.88
N ASN A 132 -5.06 5.28 10.38
CA ASN A 132 -6.16 5.85 9.60
C ASN A 132 -6.59 4.94 8.43
N TRP A 133 -6.65 3.63 8.66
CA TRP A 133 -7.09 2.71 7.64
C TRP A 133 -8.59 2.81 7.41
N ILE A 134 -8.96 3.00 6.17
CA ILE A 134 -10.35 3.04 5.71
C ILE A 134 -10.59 1.84 4.82
N LEU A 135 -11.65 1.10 5.09
CA LEU A 135 -12.17 0.06 4.22
C LEU A 135 -13.20 0.68 3.28
N ILE A 136 -12.97 0.52 2.01
CA ILE A 136 -13.88 0.94 0.92
C ILE A 136 -14.45 -0.33 0.32
N GLU A 137 -15.72 -0.53 0.53
CA GLU A 137 -16.47 -1.66 -0.02
C GLU A 137 -17.07 -1.27 -1.36
N THR A 138 -16.77 -2.04 -2.38
CA THR A 138 -17.28 -1.84 -3.73
C THR A 138 -17.98 -3.12 -4.20
N GLU A 139 -18.75 -3.07 -5.29
CA GLU A 139 -19.44 -4.25 -5.79
C GLU A 139 -18.52 -5.43 -6.13
N ARG A 140 -17.29 -5.15 -6.54
CA ARG A 140 -16.36 -6.18 -7.04
C ARG A 140 -15.23 -6.49 -6.09
N LYS A 141 -14.71 -5.50 -5.37
CA LYS A 141 -13.48 -5.59 -4.58
C LYS A 141 -13.58 -4.75 -3.32
N ASN A 142 -12.85 -5.15 -2.30
CA ASN A 142 -12.70 -4.38 -1.08
C ASN A 142 -11.28 -3.80 -1.02
N TYR A 143 -11.19 -2.50 -0.79
CA TYR A 143 -9.92 -1.78 -0.72
C TYR A 143 -9.66 -1.26 0.69
N ILE A 144 -8.42 -1.31 1.13
CA ILE A 144 -7.95 -0.58 2.31
C ILE A 144 -6.94 0.45 1.86
N VAL A 145 -7.18 1.68 2.26
CA VAL A 145 -6.30 2.83 2.02
C VAL A 145 -6.02 3.57 3.34
N SER A 146 -4.97 4.35 3.39
CA SER A 146 -4.59 5.13 4.58
C SER A 146 -4.48 6.62 4.26
N PRO A 147 -5.60 7.34 4.18
CA PRO A 147 -5.57 8.77 3.96
C PRO A 147 -5.01 9.53 5.18
N GLU A 148 -4.66 10.79 4.97
CA GLU A 148 -4.24 11.69 6.04
C GLU A 148 -5.38 11.95 7.03
N ASN A 149 -6.59 12.21 6.51
CA ASN A 149 -7.79 12.52 7.29
C ASN A 149 -8.89 11.49 7.04
N LEU A 150 -9.67 11.23 8.09
CA LEU A 150 -10.83 10.32 8.03
C LEU A 150 -12.11 11.00 7.50
N ASP A 151 -12.10 12.32 7.27
CA ASP A 151 -13.24 13.09 6.75
C ASP A 151 -13.74 12.59 5.40
N ILE A 152 -12.88 11.89 4.67
CA ILE A 152 -13.22 11.23 3.41
C ILE A 152 -14.36 10.19 3.58
N ILE A 153 -14.51 9.58 4.75
CA ILE A 153 -15.59 8.63 5.05
C ILE A 153 -16.96 9.32 4.95
N ASP A 154 -17.06 10.51 5.50
CA ASP A 154 -18.31 11.29 5.49
C ASP A 154 -18.64 11.79 4.09
N VAL A 155 -17.61 12.02 3.27
CA VAL A 155 -17.79 12.42 1.87
C VAL A 155 -18.30 11.26 1.02
N ILE A 156 -17.80 10.05 1.25
CA ILE A 156 -18.19 8.84 0.51
C ILE A 156 -19.59 8.37 0.88
N ASN A 157 -19.97 8.49 2.16
CA ASN A 157 -21.24 7.97 2.66
C ASN A 157 -22.43 8.96 2.53
N LYS A 158 -22.21 10.14 1.94
CA LYS A 158 -23.27 11.13 1.63
C LYS A 158 -23.97 10.80 0.34
#